data_5884709651bff6ef161d965f0d2abc7c
#
_entry.id   5884709651bff6ef161d965f0d2abc7c
#
_cell.length_a   1.000
_cell.length_b   1.000
_cell.length_c   1.000
_cell.angle_alpha   90.00
_cell.angle_beta   90.00
_cell.angle_gamma   90.00
#
_symmetry.space_group_name_H-M   'P 1'
#
loop_
_entity.id
_entity.type
_entity.pdbx_description
1 polymer ?
#
loop_
_entity_poly.entity_id
_entity_poly.type
_entity_poly.pdbx_seq_one_letter_code
_entity_poly.pdbx_strand_id
1 'polypeptide(L)'
;MSRARCFLVAWLLVPPALALAADKEEKKDEKKPDPPRVALALPFAVSAGSTNRIVIRGQHLTNATELRFTNTVAFDTFIVSITNRAKADVPKEADAKKVGDSRLDVEVIVPAGAVTGTNWFTVMTPDGISEPRPLLVLPAGMLIAEQEPNGGFKQAQIIEIGRAVTGLIQEAGDVDVFRFEGSAGETIRVEMVAAAAGSALDSLVSVHDAAGRSLATNDDASGQADSILECDLPKSAAYYINLTDAHDKAGPTHAYLLRLLRVAPAR
;
A
#
# COMPACT_ATOMS: atom_id res chain seq x y z
N MET A 1 -4.84 -111.10 -15.96
CA MET A 1 -3.74 -110.49 -15.26
C MET A 1 -3.69 -109.00 -15.58
N SER A 2 -4.27 -108.22 -14.76
CA SER A 2 -4.07 -106.75 -14.89
C SER A 2 -4.34 -106.11 -13.53
N ARG A 3 -3.35 -105.47 -12.97
CA ARG A 3 -3.40 -104.84 -11.61
C ARG A 3 -3.99 -103.42 -11.76
N ALA A 4 -5.10 -103.24 -11.06
CA ALA A 4 -5.62 -101.87 -10.90
C ALA A 4 -4.78 -101.11 -9.84
N ARG A 5 -4.34 -99.89 -10.19
CA ARG A 5 -3.75 -98.96 -9.27
C ARG A 5 -4.76 -97.88 -8.90
N CYS A 6 -5.13 -97.89 -7.59
CA CYS A 6 -5.93 -96.85 -6.97
C CYS A 6 -5.06 -95.61 -6.78
N PHE A 7 -5.48 -94.46 -7.31
CA PHE A 7 -4.90 -93.16 -6.97
C PHE A 7 -5.77 -92.51 -5.88
N LEU A 8 -5.16 -92.27 -4.71
CA LEU A 8 -5.73 -91.52 -3.63
C LEU A 8 -5.53 -89.99 -3.96
N VAL A 9 -6.60 -89.24 -4.12
CA VAL A 9 -6.53 -87.82 -4.28
C VAL A 9 -6.68 -87.20 -2.87
N ALA A 10 -5.59 -86.64 -2.36
CA ALA A 10 -5.59 -85.89 -1.10
C ALA A 10 -6.11 -84.46 -1.37
N TRP A 11 -7.19 -84.08 -0.76
CA TRP A 11 -7.69 -82.72 -0.72
C TRP A 11 -6.93 -81.90 0.32
N LEU A 12 -6.10 -80.98 -0.14
CA LEU A 12 -5.47 -79.96 0.72
C LEU A 12 -6.52 -78.84 0.99
N LEU A 13 -6.92 -78.77 2.24
CA LEU A 13 -7.70 -77.67 2.78
C LEU A 13 -6.76 -76.48 2.95
N VAL A 14 -6.93 -75.43 2.11
CA VAL A 14 -6.29 -74.13 2.27
C VAL A 14 -7.19 -73.30 3.22
N PRO A 15 -6.66 -72.77 4.34
CA PRO A 15 -7.43 -71.88 5.20
C PRO A 15 -7.66 -70.53 4.53
N PRO A 16 -8.78 -69.82 4.78
CA PRO A 16 -9.01 -68.50 4.21
C PRO A 16 -8.00 -67.50 4.81
N ALA A 17 -7.31 -66.80 3.92
CA ALA A 17 -6.46 -65.68 4.28
C ALA A 17 -7.32 -64.58 4.89
N LEU A 18 -7.04 -64.28 6.15
CA LEU A 18 -7.63 -63.10 6.84
C LEU A 18 -7.03 -61.86 6.14
N ALA A 19 -7.84 -61.17 5.33
CA ALA A 19 -7.46 -59.88 4.77
C ALA A 19 -7.41 -58.87 5.93
N LEU A 20 -6.22 -58.53 6.37
CA LEU A 20 -5.99 -57.36 7.19
C LEU A 20 -6.35 -56.12 6.35
N ALA A 21 -7.49 -55.51 6.65
CA ALA A 21 -7.82 -54.19 6.14
C ALA A 21 -6.77 -53.21 6.72
N ALA A 22 -5.81 -52.84 5.89
CA ALA A 22 -4.92 -51.69 6.18
C ALA A 22 -5.80 -50.45 6.15
N ASP A 23 -6.12 -49.92 7.31
CA ASP A 23 -6.68 -48.57 7.47
C ASP A 23 -5.68 -47.62 6.88
N LYS A 24 -5.95 -47.13 5.66
CA LYS A 24 -5.24 -45.98 5.10
C LYS A 24 -5.71 -44.78 5.89
N GLU A 25 -4.98 -44.40 6.93
CA GLU A 25 -5.02 -43.05 7.44
C GLU A 25 -4.76 -42.10 6.25
N GLU A 26 -5.80 -41.50 5.70
CA GLU A 26 -5.69 -40.33 4.86
C GLU A 26 -5.01 -39.26 5.71
N LYS A 27 -3.71 -39.08 5.48
CA LYS A 27 -3.00 -37.88 5.92
C LYS A 27 -3.77 -36.72 5.30
N LYS A 28 -4.61 -36.03 6.09
CA LYS A 28 -5.07 -34.69 5.77
C LYS A 28 -3.82 -33.89 5.49
N ASP A 29 -3.63 -33.51 4.24
CA ASP A 29 -2.64 -32.51 3.88
C ASP A 29 -2.94 -31.28 4.73
N GLU A 30 -2.13 -31.04 5.77
CA GLU A 30 -2.20 -29.83 6.56
C GLU A 30 -1.89 -28.68 5.60
N LYS A 31 -2.96 -27.94 5.22
CA LYS A 31 -2.85 -26.79 4.36
C LYS A 31 -1.87 -25.82 5.03
N LYS A 32 -0.72 -25.60 4.39
CA LYS A 32 0.28 -24.64 4.85
C LYS A 32 -0.43 -23.30 5.05
N PRO A 33 -0.24 -22.63 6.20
CA PRO A 33 -0.86 -21.34 6.43
C PRO A 33 -0.44 -20.33 5.34
N ASP A 34 -1.38 -19.44 5.00
CA ASP A 34 -1.13 -18.45 3.96
C ASP A 34 -0.11 -17.40 4.46
N PRO A 35 0.84 -16.95 3.61
CA PRO A 35 1.83 -15.95 4.00
C PRO A 35 1.16 -14.58 4.27
N PRO A 36 1.83 -13.68 4.99
CA PRO A 36 1.32 -12.34 5.23
C PRO A 36 1.18 -11.57 3.92
N ARG A 37 0.14 -10.74 3.84
CA ARG A 37 -0.11 -9.86 2.70
C ARG A 37 -0.33 -8.44 3.19
N VAL A 38 0.45 -7.50 2.68
CA VAL A 38 0.27 -6.07 2.92
C VAL A 38 -0.68 -5.51 1.85
N ALA A 39 -1.80 -4.95 2.27
CA ALA A 39 -2.75 -4.26 1.42
C ALA A 39 -2.41 -2.77 1.29
N LEU A 40 -2.17 -2.11 2.44
CA LEU A 40 -1.96 -0.68 2.54
C LEU A 40 -0.95 -0.37 3.66
N ALA A 41 -0.07 0.60 3.45
CA ALA A 41 0.84 1.12 4.47
C ALA A 41 0.77 2.66 4.45
N LEU A 42 0.40 3.27 5.57
CA LEU A 42 0.17 4.70 5.68
C LEU A 42 1.04 5.34 6.75
N PRO A 43 1.58 6.54 6.49
CA PRO A 43 1.56 7.29 5.24
C PRO A 43 2.42 6.64 4.14
N PHE A 44 2.21 7.02 2.87
CA PHE A 44 3.01 6.50 1.74
C PHE A 44 4.44 7.03 1.69
N ALA A 45 4.73 8.03 2.51
CA ALA A 45 6.07 8.60 2.63
C ALA A 45 6.45 8.79 4.10
N VAL A 46 7.76 8.80 4.35
CA VAL A 46 8.38 9.11 5.64
C VAL A 46 9.48 10.14 5.47
N SER A 47 9.79 10.89 6.54
CA SER A 47 10.84 11.90 6.52
C SER A 47 12.16 11.35 7.03
N ALA A 48 13.25 11.66 6.34
CA ALA A 48 14.59 11.45 6.84
C ALA A 48 14.85 12.29 8.12
N GLY A 49 15.70 11.79 9.00
CA GLY A 49 16.07 12.48 10.24
C GLY A 49 14.98 12.49 11.32
N SER A 50 13.97 11.60 11.23
CA SER A 50 12.85 11.59 12.16
C SER A 50 12.37 10.18 12.51
N THR A 51 11.59 10.10 13.59
CA THR A 51 10.78 8.92 13.93
C THR A 51 9.43 9.04 13.23
N ASN A 52 9.13 8.07 12.39
CA ASN A 52 7.90 8.02 11.61
C ASN A 52 7.01 6.89 12.14
N ARG A 53 5.69 7.14 12.18
CA ARG A 53 4.70 6.11 12.52
C ARG A 53 4.02 5.66 11.25
N ILE A 54 3.98 4.34 11.04
CA ILE A 54 3.35 3.70 9.88
C ILE A 54 2.30 2.74 10.38
N VAL A 55 1.12 2.84 9.80
CA VAL A 55 0.02 1.87 9.99
C VAL A 55 -0.04 0.98 8.76
N ILE A 56 0.14 -0.32 8.95
CA ILE A 56 0.08 -1.30 7.88
C ILE A 56 -1.20 -2.12 8.03
N ARG A 57 -2.01 -2.17 7.00
CA ARG A 57 -3.19 -3.04 6.89
C ARG A 57 -2.92 -4.18 5.93
N GLY A 58 -3.51 -5.34 6.21
CA GLY A 58 -3.33 -6.50 5.37
C GLY A 58 -4.00 -7.76 5.93
N GLN A 59 -3.53 -8.91 5.47
CA GLN A 59 -3.98 -10.21 5.92
C GLN A 59 -2.83 -10.95 6.59
N HIS A 60 -3.14 -11.77 7.61
CA HIS A 60 -2.16 -12.60 8.33
C HIS A 60 -0.99 -11.80 8.97
N LEU A 61 -1.26 -10.54 9.39
CA LEU A 61 -0.24 -9.68 9.99
C LEU A 61 -0.15 -9.80 11.52
N THR A 62 -1.12 -10.42 12.18
CA THR A 62 -1.18 -10.47 13.66
C THR A 62 0.00 -11.19 14.30
N ASN A 63 0.68 -12.08 13.57
CA ASN A 63 1.86 -12.82 14.00
C ASN A 63 3.17 -12.23 13.43
N ALA A 64 3.15 -10.99 12.95
CA ALA A 64 4.34 -10.34 12.39
C ALA A 64 5.48 -10.28 13.42
N THR A 65 6.65 -10.75 13.01
CA THR A 65 7.86 -10.76 13.83
C THR A 65 8.80 -9.62 13.48
N GLU A 66 8.86 -9.26 12.19
CA GLU A 66 9.81 -8.27 11.68
C GLU A 66 9.20 -7.54 10.48
N LEU A 67 9.57 -6.27 10.32
CA LEU A 67 9.44 -5.52 9.07
C LEU A 67 10.85 -5.21 8.59
N ARG A 68 11.19 -5.61 7.38
CA ARG A 68 12.53 -5.49 6.81
C ARG A 68 12.53 -4.63 5.57
N PHE A 69 13.44 -3.64 5.53
CA PHE A 69 13.73 -2.85 4.34
C PHE A 69 14.81 -3.52 3.47
N THR A 70 14.63 -3.51 2.14
CA THR A 70 15.49 -4.25 1.20
C THR A 70 16.45 -3.36 0.41
N ASN A 71 16.21 -2.07 0.33
CA ASN A 71 17.02 -1.12 -0.47
C ASN A 71 17.95 -0.25 0.38
N THR A 72 18.15 -0.58 1.65
CA THR A 72 19.07 0.17 2.49
C THR A 72 20.51 -0.16 2.10
N VAL A 73 21.22 0.83 1.58
CA VAL A 73 22.67 0.75 1.42
C VAL A 73 23.26 0.59 2.84
N ALA A 74 24.33 -0.15 2.98
CA ALA A 74 24.88 -0.63 4.27
C ALA A 74 25.12 0.44 5.38
N PHE A 75 24.96 1.71 5.08
CA PHE A 75 25.16 2.83 6.01
C PHE A 75 23.85 3.45 6.56
N ASP A 76 22.68 3.11 5.99
CA ASP A 76 21.39 3.70 6.37
C ASP A 76 20.43 2.63 6.87
N THR A 77 20.74 2.07 8.03
CA THR A 77 19.86 1.08 8.66
C THR A 77 18.71 1.80 9.35
N PHE A 78 17.50 1.61 8.85
CA PHE A 78 16.29 2.05 9.54
C PHE A 78 16.11 1.22 10.82
N ILE A 79 15.82 1.90 11.92
CA ILE A 79 15.46 1.20 13.16
C ILE A 79 13.94 1.03 13.15
N VAL A 80 13.50 -0.21 13.18
CA VAL A 80 12.08 -0.56 13.05
C VAL A 80 11.59 -1.23 14.32
N SER A 81 10.47 -0.77 14.83
CA SER A 81 9.79 -1.34 15.98
C SER A 81 8.31 -1.57 15.67
N ILE A 82 7.84 -2.82 15.74
CA ILE A 82 6.42 -3.13 15.66
C ILE A 82 5.82 -2.87 17.05
N THR A 83 5.04 -1.81 17.17
CA THR A 83 4.49 -1.33 18.46
C THR A 83 3.14 -1.96 18.79
N ASN A 84 2.38 -2.38 17.77
CA ASN A 84 1.09 -3.02 17.96
C ASN A 84 0.77 -4.03 16.84
N ARG A 85 0.00 -5.07 17.19
CA ARG A 85 -0.54 -6.09 16.29
C ARG A 85 -1.99 -6.31 16.66
N ALA A 86 -2.91 -6.08 15.74
CA ALA A 86 -4.34 -6.17 16.02
C ALA A 86 -5.12 -6.74 14.84
N LYS A 87 -6.30 -7.27 15.13
CA LYS A 87 -7.34 -7.41 14.10
C LYS A 87 -7.84 -6.02 13.73
N ALA A 88 -8.30 -5.87 12.50
CA ALA A 88 -8.82 -4.60 11.99
C ALA A 88 -10.18 -4.83 11.34
N ASP A 89 -11.12 -3.93 11.63
CA ASP A 89 -12.44 -3.99 11.02
C ASP A 89 -12.33 -3.76 9.51
N VAL A 90 -13.09 -4.55 8.76
CA VAL A 90 -13.26 -4.36 7.32
C VAL A 90 -14.53 -3.55 7.11
N PRO A 91 -14.47 -2.39 6.43
CA PRO A 91 -15.65 -1.62 6.11
C PRO A 91 -16.68 -2.49 5.37
N LYS A 92 -17.99 -2.31 5.65
CA LYS A 92 -19.06 -3.19 5.15
C LYS A 92 -19.09 -3.35 3.61
N GLU A 93 -18.66 -2.32 2.90
CA GLU A 93 -18.65 -2.26 1.44
C GLU A 93 -17.28 -2.59 0.83
N ALA A 94 -16.27 -2.84 1.67
CA ALA A 94 -14.92 -3.10 1.21
C ALA A 94 -14.65 -4.61 1.08
N ASP A 95 -13.90 -4.98 0.05
CA ASP A 95 -13.37 -6.34 -0.08
C ASP A 95 -12.27 -6.58 0.96
N ALA A 96 -12.53 -7.52 1.88
CA ALA A 96 -11.57 -7.90 2.92
C ALA A 96 -10.20 -8.31 2.35
N LYS A 97 -10.15 -8.84 1.13
CA LYS A 97 -8.89 -9.18 0.45
C LYS A 97 -8.11 -7.94 0.01
N LYS A 98 -8.79 -6.83 -0.27
CA LYS A 98 -8.17 -5.56 -0.68
C LYS A 98 -7.75 -4.70 0.51
N VAL A 99 -8.55 -4.67 1.57
CA VAL A 99 -8.33 -3.81 2.74
C VAL A 99 -7.54 -4.52 3.84
N GLY A 100 -7.71 -5.86 3.96
CA GLY A 100 -7.14 -6.67 5.03
C GLY A 100 -7.92 -6.59 6.34
N ASP A 101 -7.82 -7.65 7.13
CA ASP A 101 -8.49 -7.86 8.43
C ASP A 101 -7.53 -7.74 9.63
N SER A 102 -6.30 -7.35 9.36
CA SER A 102 -5.25 -7.20 10.35
C SER A 102 -4.48 -5.89 10.18
N ARG A 103 -3.91 -5.41 11.30
CA ARG A 103 -3.21 -4.13 11.40
C ARG A 103 -1.92 -4.30 12.19
N LEU A 104 -0.87 -3.63 11.71
CA LEU A 104 0.36 -3.37 12.46
C LEU A 104 0.53 -1.86 12.64
N ASP A 105 0.93 -1.45 13.84
CA ASP A 105 1.46 -0.12 14.07
C ASP A 105 2.99 -0.25 14.20
N VAL A 106 3.71 0.54 13.42
CA VAL A 106 5.17 0.43 13.30
C VAL A 106 5.79 1.81 13.49
N GLU A 107 6.82 1.89 14.30
CA GLU A 107 7.72 3.05 14.34
C GLU A 107 8.96 2.77 13.52
N VAL A 108 9.32 3.72 12.66
CA VAL A 108 10.51 3.67 11.81
C VAL A 108 11.34 4.92 12.03
N ILE A 109 12.53 4.75 12.61
CA ILE A 109 13.51 5.83 12.73
C ILE A 109 14.33 5.82 11.45
N VAL A 110 14.22 6.87 10.68
CA VAL A 110 14.97 7.08 9.43
C VAL A 110 16.14 8.00 9.71
N PRO A 111 17.40 7.58 9.49
CA PRO A 111 18.56 8.43 9.69
C PRO A 111 18.52 9.72 8.87
N ALA A 112 19.15 10.79 9.36
CA ALA A 112 19.19 12.07 8.63
C ALA A 112 19.94 11.98 7.28
N GLY A 113 20.91 11.07 7.16
CA GLY A 113 21.65 10.79 5.93
C GLY A 113 21.04 9.72 5.05
N ALA A 114 19.82 9.26 5.35
CA ALA A 114 19.17 8.21 4.56
C ALA A 114 19.01 8.62 3.09
N VAL A 115 19.22 7.65 2.19
CA VAL A 115 19.00 7.86 0.77
C VAL A 115 17.52 8.11 0.52
N THR A 116 17.20 9.28 -0.04
CA THR A 116 15.83 9.64 -0.41
C THR A 116 15.38 8.92 -1.67
N GLY A 117 14.06 8.70 -1.78
CA GLY A 117 13.47 7.96 -2.90
C GLY A 117 12.70 6.74 -2.42
N THR A 118 12.33 5.87 -3.36
CA THR A 118 11.53 4.67 -3.06
C THR A 118 12.38 3.60 -2.40
N ASN A 119 11.99 3.22 -1.19
CA ASN A 119 12.49 2.06 -0.48
C ASN A 119 11.42 0.97 -0.48
N TRP A 120 11.83 -0.29 -0.37
CA TRP A 120 10.92 -1.42 -0.34
C TRP A 120 10.99 -2.12 0.99
N PHE A 121 9.86 -2.52 1.53
CA PHE A 121 9.79 -3.30 2.75
C PHE A 121 8.96 -4.55 2.60
N THR A 122 9.24 -5.55 3.42
CA THR A 122 8.48 -6.79 3.58
C THR A 122 8.10 -6.98 5.03
N VAL A 123 6.99 -7.65 5.28
CA VAL A 123 6.58 -8.11 6.62
C VAL A 123 6.86 -9.59 6.73
N MET A 124 7.51 -10.00 7.81
CA MET A 124 7.83 -11.40 8.11
C MET A 124 6.91 -11.93 9.20
N THR A 125 6.43 -13.15 9.01
CA THR A 125 5.69 -13.94 10.01
C THR A 125 6.28 -15.34 10.07
N PRO A 126 5.94 -16.19 11.05
CA PRO A 126 6.30 -17.61 11.03
C PRO A 126 5.77 -18.36 9.79
N ASP A 127 4.71 -17.85 9.16
CA ASP A 127 4.05 -18.49 8.03
C ASP A 127 4.63 -18.06 6.68
N GLY A 128 5.50 -17.05 6.65
CA GLY A 128 6.19 -16.59 5.44
C GLY A 128 6.53 -15.10 5.43
N ILE A 129 6.82 -14.60 4.22
CA ILE A 129 7.22 -13.21 3.96
C ILE A 129 6.22 -12.61 2.97
N SER A 130 5.82 -11.36 3.20
CA SER A 130 4.93 -10.63 2.28
C SER A 130 5.65 -10.27 0.98
N GLU A 131 4.86 -10.00 -0.07
CA GLU A 131 5.38 -9.28 -1.22
C GLU A 131 5.96 -7.91 -0.80
N PRO A 132 7.02 -7.42 -1.48
CA PRO A 132 7.59 -6.11 -1.20
C PRO A 132 6.58 -4.99 -1.46
N ARG A 133 6.57 -3.98 -0.57
CA ARG A 133 5.74 -2.78 -0.71
C ARG A 133 6.62 -1.53 -0.71
N PRO A 134 6.30 -0.54 -1.55
CA PRO A 134 7.07 0.69 -1.60
C PRO A 134 6.76 1.60 -0.41
N LEU A 135 7.78 2.32 0.04
CA LEU A 135 7.69 3.43 0.97
C LEU A 135 8.63 4.54 0.50
N LEU A 136 8.10 5.74 0.28
CA LEU A 136 8.90 6.85 -0.16
C LEU A 136 9.63 7.50 1.03
N VAL A 137 10.93 7.68 0.94
CA VAL A 137 11.73 8.45 1.89
C VAL A 137 11.97 9.84 1.31
N LEU A 138 11.47 10.87 2.00
CA LEU A 138 11.62 12.27 1.62
C LEU A 138 12.68 12.96 2.48
N PRO A 139 13.35 13.99 1.97
CA PRO A 139 14.20 14.85 2.77
C PRO A 139 13.47 15.43 4.00
N ALA A 140 14.21 15.70 5.05
CA ALA A 140 13.66 16.30 6.27
C ALA A 140 12.86 17.59 5.94
N GLY A 141 11.68 17.70 6.55
CA GLY A 141 10.81 18.87 6.41
C GLY A 141 10.03 18.97 5.10
N MET A 142 10.19 18.05 4.14
CA MET A 142 9.40 18.08 2.90
C MET A 142 8.00 17.46 3.05
N LEU A 143 7.84 16.50 3.94
CA LEU A 143 6.54 15.86 4.20
C LEU A 143 5.76 16.67 5.23
N ILE A 144 4.51 17.01 4.91
CA ILE A 144 3.55 17.65 5.80
C ILE A 144 2.25 16.85 5.81
N ALA A 145 1.52 16.94 6.91
CA ALA A 145 0.19 16.37 7.00
C ALA A 145 -0.85 17.35 6.44
N GLU A 146 -1.89 16.81 5.85
CA GLU A 146 -3.11 17.53 5.58
C GLU A 146 -3.70 18.14 6.85
N GLN A 147 -4.36 19.27 6.69
CA GLN A 147 -5.02 20.00 7.76
C GLN A 147 -6.44 20.39 7.33
N GLU A 148 -7.39 19.86 8.05
CA GLU A 148 -8.80 20.18 7.86
C GLU A 148 -9.28 21.34 8.76
N PRO A 149 -10.29 22.11 8.33
CA PRO A 149 -11.01 22.02 7.07
C PRO A 149 -10.23 22.69 5.92
N ASN A 150 -10.19 22.04 4.75
CA ASN A 150 -9.51 22.56 3.56
C ASN A 150 -10.39 22.54 2.28
N GLY A 151 -11.69 22.22 2.38
CA GLY A 151 -12.64 21.95 1.31
C GLY A 151 -12.97 23.11 0.38
N GLY A 152 -12.18 24.18 0.32
CA GLY A 152 -12.43 25.31 -0.58
C GLY A 152 -11.34 26.36 -0.59
N PHE A 153 -11.35 27.25 -1.59
CA PHE A 153 -10.31 28.29 -1.79
C PHE A 153 -10.06 29.18 -0.57
N LYS A 154 -11.09 29.45 0.24
CA LYS A 154 -10.96 30.28 1.44
C LYS A 154 -10.35 29.53 2.62
N GLN A 155 -10.42 28.22 2.61
CA GLN A 155 -9.93 27.31 3.65
C GLN A 155 -8.71 26.51 3.19
N ALA A 156 -8.26 26.73 1.94
CA ALA A 156 -7.19 26.00 1.33
C ALA A 156 -5.93 25.96 2.21
N GLN A 157 -5.39 24.79 2.44
CA GLN A 157 -4.14 24.63 3.15
C GLN A 157 -2.98 25.22 2.32
N ILE A 158 -2.18 26.10 2.94
CA ILE A 158 -1.04 26.71 2.24
C ILE A 158 0.12 25.72 2.20
N ILE A 159 0.65 25.48 1.01
CA ILE A 159 1.81 24.63 0.77
C ILE A 159 2.85 25.37 -0.08
N GLU A 160 4.10 24.95 0.01
CA GLU A 160 5.19 25.48 -0.83
C GLU A 160 5.52 24.50 -1.96
N ILE A 161 5.97 25.02 -3.11
CA ILE A 161 6.53 24.17 -4.17
C ILE A 161 7.76 23.42 -3.62
N GLY A 162 7.79 22.09 -3.82
CA GLY A 162 8.79 21.18 -3.24
C GLY A 162 8.28 20.40 -2.05
N ARG A 163 7.06 20.67 -1.56
CA ARG A 163 6.44 19.90 -0.47
C ARG A 163 5.69 18.70 -0.99
N ALA A 164 5.50 17.75 -0.08
CA ALA A 164 4.58 16.64 -0.25
C ALA A 164 3.58 16.63 0.92
N VAL A 165 2.29 16.43 0.60
CA VAL A 165 1.20 16.36 1.57
C VAL A 165 0.69 14.93 1.65
N THR A 166 0.63 14.37 2.85
CA THR A 166 -0.10 13.12 3.09
C THR A 166 -1.47 13.42 3.66
N GLY A 167 -2.51 12.86 3.07
CA GLY A 167 -3.90 13.14 3.42
C GLY A 167 -4.85 11.98 3.12
N LEU A 168 -6.13 12.25 3.27
CA LEU A 168 -7.20 11.28 3.16
C LEU A 168 -8.48 11.96 2.67
N ILE A 169 -9.08 11.49 1.59
CA ILE A 169 -10.46 11.84 1.23
C ILE A 169 -11.39 11.19 2.27
N GLN A 170 -11.96 12.01 3.16
CA GLN A 170 -12.57 11.54 4.41
C GLN A 170 -14.01 11.08 4.22
N GLU A 171 -14.81 11.85 3.47
CA GLU A 171 -16.23 11.59 3.21
C GLU A 171 -16.58 11.79 1.74
N ALA A 172 -17.70 11.23 1.30
CA ALA A 172 -18.16 11.37 -0.09
C ALA A 172 -18.39 12.85 -0.45
N GLY A 173 -17.83 13.27 -1.59
CA GLY A 173 -17.86 14.67 -2.02
C GLY A 173 -16.81 15.56 -1.36
N ASP A 174 -15.90 14.99 -0.59
CA ASP A 174 -14.76 15.69 -0.01
C ASP A 174 -13.82 16.20 -1.10
N VAL A 175 -13.34 17.43 -0.93
CA VAL A 175 -12.42 18.10 -1.86
C VAL A 175 -11.32 18.76 -1.06
N ASP A 176 -10.11 18.25 -1.20
CA ASP A 176 -8.93 18.83 -0.57
C ASP A 176 -8.36 19.95 -1.45
N VAL A 177 -8.27 21.15 -0.90
CA VAL A 177 -7.75 22.31 -1.61
C VAL A 177 -6.46 22.80 -1.00
N PHE A 178 -5.42 22.86 -1.85
CA PHE A 178 -4.10 23.38 -1.47
C PHE A 178 -3.80 24.67 -2.22
N ARG A 179 -3.34 25.68 -1.50
CA ARG A 179 -2.94 26.97 -2.08
C ARG A 179 -1.40 27.08 -2.12
N PHE A 180 -0.86 27.50 -3.24
CA PHE A 180 0.57 27.80 -3.38
C PHE A 180 0.81 29.10 -4.13
N GLU A 181 1.99 29.70 -3.93
CA GLU A 181 2.44 30.86 -4.69
C GLU A 181 3.34 30.38 -5.83
N GLY A 182 3.04 30.84 -7.04
CA GLY A 182 3.82 30.53 -8.24
C GLY A 182 4.25 31.77 -8.99
N SER A 183 5.35 31.67 -9.75
CA SER A 183 5.91 32.76 -10.55
C SER A 183 5.56 32.60 -12.02
N ALA A 184 5.42 33.73 -12.73
CA ALA A 184 5.17 33.72 -14.18
C ALA A 184 6.27 32.97 -14.93
N GLY A 185 5.87 32.06 -15.81
CA GLY A 185 6.79 31.24 -16.62
C GLY A 185 7.37 30.02 -15.90
N GLU A 186 7.01 29.78 -14.63
CA GLU A 186 7.31 28.51 -13.98
C GLU A 186 6.38 27.40 -14.50
N THR A 187 6.92 26.19 -14.67
CA THR A 187 6.12 24.98 -14.85
C THR A 187 6.13 24.19 -13.55
N ILE A 188 4.95 23.92 -13.02
CA ILE A 188 4.79 23.03 -11.86
C ILE A 188 4.30 21.66 -12.32
N ARG A 189 4.60 20.66 -11.49
CA ARG A 189 4.10 19.30 -11.64
C ARG A 189 3.45 18.87 -10.35
N VAL A 190 2.21 18.38 -10.45
CA VAL A 190 1.49 17.73 -9.35
C VAL A 190 1.50 16.24 -9.62
N GLU A 191 2.00 15.46 -8.67
CA GLU A 191 2.04 13.99 -8.72
C GLU A 191 1.25 13.41 -7.55
N MET A 192 0.37 12.49 -7.86
CA MET A 192 -0.33 11.69 -6.86
C MET A 192 0.34 10.34 -6.69
N VAL A 193 0.37 9.84 -5.46
CA VAL A 193 0.68 8.45 -5.11
C VAL A 193 -0.46 7.95 -4.23
N ALA A 194 -1.30 7.11 -4.78
CA ALA A 194 -2.47 6.56 -4.13
C ALA A 194 -2.71 5.11 -4.57
N ALA A 195 -3.35 4.89 -5.71
CA ALA A 195 -3.71 3.56 -6.22
C ALA A 195 -2.48 2.66 -6.43
N ALA A 196 -1.38 3.20 -6.95
CA ALA A 196 -0.11 2.48 -7.10
C ALA A 196 0.47 1.98 -5.76
N ALA A 197 0.15 2.65 -4.66
CA ALA A 197 0.55 2.26 -3.30
C ALA A 197 -0.51 1.43 -2.56
N GLY A 198 -1.65 1.13 -3.19
CA GLY A 198 -2.73 0.30 -2.65
C GLY A 198 -3.90 1.07 -2.03
N SER A 199 -3.96 2.40 -2.23
CA SER A 199 -5.15 3.20 -1.91
C SER A 199 -6.33 2.78 -2.79
N ALA A 200 -7.53 3.01 -2.28
CA ALA A 200 -8.77 2.88 -3.04
C ALA A 200 -9.13 4.18 -3.80
N LEU A 201 -8.37 5.26 -3.56
CA LEU A 201 -8.57 6.55 -4.21
C LEU A 201 -8.28 6.46 -5.71
N ASP A 202 -9.23 6.90 -6.50
CA ASP A 202 -9.12 7.22 -7.92
C ASP A 202 -9.02 8.74 -8.04
N SER A 203 -7.79 9.26 -8.16
CA SER A 203 -7.54 10.68 -7.94
C SER A 203 -7.92 11.54 -9.14
N LEU A 204 -8.71 12.58 -8.91
CA LEU A 204 -8.95 13.66 -9.87
C LEU A 204 -8.31 14.95 -9.33
N VAL A 205 -7.32 15.46 -10.06
CA VAL A 205 -6.57 16.66 -9.68
C VAL A 205 -6.74 17.77 -10.69
N SER A 206 -6.94 19.00 -10.21
CA SER A 206 -6.99 20.18 -11.06
C SER A 206 -6.23 21.36 -10.45
N VAL A 207 -5.60 22.19 -11.31
CA VAL A 207 -4.96 23.43 -10.93
C VAL A 207 -5.79 24.61 -11.41
N HIS A 208 -6.02 25.58 -10.51
CA HIS A 208 -6.83 26.76 -10.74
C HIS A 208 -6.08 28.04 -10.45
N ASP A 209 -6.42 29.11 -11.17
CA ASP A 209 -5.99 30.47 -10.82
C ASP A 209 -6.85 31.06 -9.66
N ALA A 210 -6.45 32.22 -9.17
CA ALA A 210 -7.15 32.90 -8.07
C ALA A 210 -8.60 33.34 -8.41
N ALA A 211 -8.98 33.34 -9.68
CA ALA A 211 -10.35 33.60 -10.12
C ALA A 211 -11.20 32.31 -10.24
N GLY A 212 -10.61 31.13 -9.90
CA GLY A 212 -11.28 29.84 -9.99
C GLY A 212 -11.30 29.23 -11.38
N ARG A 213 -10.55 29.81 -12.35
CA ARG A 213 -10.46 29.26 -13.70
C ARG A 213 -9.48 28.08 -13.68
N SER A 214 -9.91 26.91 -14.17
CA SER A 214 -9.06 25.74 -14.33
C SER A 214 -7.99 26.00 -15.41
N LEU A 215 -6.75 25.69 -15.06
CA LEU A 215 -5.58 25.78 -15.95
C LEU A 215 -5.17 24.40 -16.48
N ALA A 216 -5.29 23.37 -15.65
CA ALA A 216 -5.00 21.99 -16.01
C ALA A 216 -5.83 21.05 -15.14
N THR A 217 -6.16 19.89 -15.68
CA THR A 217 -6.89 18.81 -14.98
C THR A 217 -6.40 17.46 -15.47
N ASN A 218 -6.28 16.50 -14.56
CA ASN A 218 -5.94 15.11 -14.89
C ASN A 218 -6.59 14.18 -13.87
N ASP A 219 -7.15 13.06 -14.35
CA ASP A 219 -7.69 11.97 -13.54
C ASP A 219 -6.84 10.70 -13.62
N ASP A 220 -6.17 10.47 -14.75
CA ASP A 220 -5.36 9.29 -15.00
C ASP A 220 -4.03 9.66 -15.67
N ALA A 221 -2.93 9.10 -15.22
CA ALA A 221 -1.66 9.16 -15.93
C ALA A 221 -1.45 7.86 -16.71
N SER A 222 -1.37 7.94 -18.04
CA SER A 222 -0.97 6.85 -18.97
C SER A 222 -1.11 5.41 -18.45
N GLY A 223 -2.37 4.97 -18.18
CA GLY A 223 -2.67 3.61 -17.74
C GLY A 223 -2.50 3.34 -16.24
N GLN A 224 -2.42 4.38 -15.43
CA GLN A 224 -2.40 4.33 -13.96
C GLN A 224 -3.50 5.25 -13.42
N ALA A 225 -4.19 4.80 -12.37
CA ALA A 225 -5.23 5.57 -11.70
C ALA A 225 -4.70 6.74 -10.83
N ASP A 226 -3.38 6.94 -10.76
CA ASP A 226 -2.78 8.07 -10.05
C ASP A 226 -2.60 9.23 -11.01
N SER A 227 -3.14 10.41 -10.66
CA SER A 227 -3.04 11.61 -11.46
C SER A 227 -1.62 12.18 -11.49
N ILE A 228 -1.19 12.60 -12.67
CA ILE A 228 0.03 13.40 -12.86
C ILE A 228 -0.30 14.52 -13.84
N LEU A 229 -0.13 15.76 -13.43
CA LEU A 229 -0.32 16.89 -14.33
C LEU A 229 0.85 17.87 -14.27
N GLU A 230 1.16 18.51 -15.41
CA GLU A 230 2.04 19.65 -15.51
C GLU A 230 1.24 20.89 -15.91
N CYS A 231 1.62 22.04 -15.36
CA CYS A 231 0.92 23.29 -15.61
C CYS A 231 1.92 24.45 -15.68
N ASP A 232 1.88 25.18 -16.79
CA ASP A 232 2.61 26.42 -16.93
C ASP A 232 1.87 27.56 -16.24
N LEU A 233 2.56 28.32 -15.39
CA LEU A 233 1.98 29.39 -14.62
C LEU A 233 2.07 30.72 -15.40
N PRO A 234 0.92 31.30 -15.84
CA PRO A 234 0.93 32.46 -16.70
C PRO A 234 1.29 33.77 -15.99
N LYS A 235 1.21 33.81 -14.65
CA LYS A 235 1.43 35.01 -13.83
C LYS A 235 2.12 34.66 -12.52
N SER A 236 2.75 35.64 -11.88
CA SER A 236 3.14 35.53 -10.48
C SER A 236 1.93 35.81 -9.59
N ALA A 237 1.35 34.76 -8.99
CA ALA A 237 0.09 34.81 -8.25
C ALA A 237 -0.08 33.58 -7.34
N ALA A 238 -1.18 33.61 -6.54
CA ALA A 238 -1.69 32.43 -5.85
C ALA A 238 -2.41 31.50 -6.83
N TYR A 239 -2.18 30.20 -6.66
CA TYR A 239 -2.82 29.13 -7.40
C TYR A 239 -3.37 28.09 -6.42
N TYR A 240 -4.31 27.28 -6.89
CA TYR A 240 -5.00 26.29 -6.08
C TYR A 240 -4.95 24.94 -6.77
N ILE A 241 -4.65 23.91 -5.99
CA ILE A 241 -4.79 22.51 -6.40
C ILE A 241 -6.04 21.99 -5.72
N ASN A 242 -6.97 21.43 -6.49
CA ASN A 242 -8.10 20.69 -5.98
C ASN A 242 -7.86 19.21 -6.23
N LEU A 243 -8.08 18.40 -5.19
CA LEU A 243 -8.03 16.94 -5.22
C LEU A 243 -9.35 16.38 -4.75
N THR A 244 -9.87 15.40 -5.44
CA THR A 244 -11.06 14.62 -5.05
C THR A 244 -10.95 13.20 -5.58
N ASP A 245 -11.86 12.32 -5.15
CA ASP A 245 -12.05 11.01 -5.78
C ASP A 245 -12.91 11.16 -7.03
N ALA A 246 -12.51 10.59 -8.17
CA ALA A 246 -13.21 10.68 -9.45
C ALA A 246 -14.62 10.06 -9.44
N HIS A 247 -14.92 9.24 -8.42
CA HIS A 247 -16.21 8.53 -8.26
C HIS A 247 -16.95 8.92 -6.96
N ASP A 248 -16.57 10.03 -6.32
CA ASP A 248 -17.12 10.49 -5.03
C ASP A 248 -17.05 9.45 -3.90
N LYS A 249 -16.05 8.58 -3.94
CA LYS A 249 -15.76 7.60 -2.88
C LYS A 249 -14.82 8.20 -1.85
N ALA A 250 -14.84 7.63 -0.65
CA ALA A 250 -14.05 8.14 0.45
C ALA A 250 -13.83 7.10 1.55
N GLY A 251 -13.10 7.48 2.58
CA GLY A 251 -12.93 6.70 3.80
C GLY A 251 -11.50 6.26 4.06
N PRO A 252 -11.26 5.41 5.07
CA PRO A 252 -9.92 5.14 5.60
C PRO A 252 -8.96 4.45 4.62
N THR A 253 -9.42 4.08 3.44
CA THR A 253 -8.62 3.51 2.35
C THR A 253 -8.34 4.47 1.20
N HIS A 254 -8.88 5.71 1.24
CA HIS A 254 -8.70 6.73 0.20
C HIS A 254 -7.59 7.72 0.58
N ALA A 255 -6.49 7.19 1.10
CA ALA A 255 -5.32 7.96 1.44
C ALA A 255 -4.50 8.32 0.21
N TYR A 256 -3.78 9.44 0.30
CA TYR A 256 -2.90 9.91 -0.77
C TYR A 256 -1.60 10.51 -0.26
N LEU A 257 -0.65 10.64 -1.19
CA LEU A 257 0.50 11.52 -1.11
C LEU A 257 0.47 12.43 -2.35
N LEU A 258 0.24 13.72 -2.15
CA LEU A 258 0.34 14.75 -3.18
C LEU A 258 1.73 15.34 -3.14
N ARG A 259 2.41 15.43 -4.29
CA ARG A 259 3.72 16.10 -4.44
C ARG A 259 3.57 17.30 -5.36
N LEU A 260 3.93 18.47 -4.87
CA LEU A 260 4.00 19.69 -5.69
C LEU A 260 5.46 19.99 -6.01
N LEU A 261 5.83 19.86 -7.27
CA LEU A 261 7.22 19.95 -7.73
C LEU A 261 7.38 21.09 -8.73
N ARG A 262 8.60 21.63 -8.82
CA ARG A 262 9.01 22.52 -9.91
C ARG A 262 9.62 21.69 -11.02
N VAL A 263 9.17 21.88 -12.25
CA VAL A 263 9.79 21.26 -13.42
C VAL A 263 11.00 22.11 -13.82
N ALA A 264 12.16 21.47 -13.88
CA ALA A 264 13.35 22.17 -14.38
C ALA A 264 13.18 22.49 -15.87
N PRO A 265 13.56 23.68 -16.36
CA PRO A 265 13.54 23.98 -17.78
C PRO A 265 14.36 22.94 -18.55
N ALA A 266 13.85 22.48 -19.69
CA ALA A 266 14.60 21.60 -20.58
C ALA A 266 15.92 22.30 -20.97
N ARG A 267 17.05 21.62 -20.77
CA ARG A 267 18.37 22.10 -21.14
C ARG A 267 18.60 21.95 -22.64
#